data_ebd7e9f0025df67383a5b423ac1f7749
#
_entry.id   ebd7e9f0025df67383a5b423ac1f7749
#
_cell.length_a   1.000
_cell.length_b   1.000
_cell.length_c   1.000
_cell.angle_alpha   90.00
_cell.angle_beta   90.00
_cell.angle_gamma   90.00
#
_symmetry.space_group_name_H-M   'P 1'
#
loop_
_entity.id
_entity.type
_entity.pdbx_description
1 polymer ?
#
loop_
_entity_poly.entity_id
_entity_poly.type
_entity_poly.pdbx_seq_one_letter_code
_entity_poly.pdbx_strand_id
1 'polypeptide(L)'
;INGYAVAADATILYEGNQVHGAIAFSQAQHGQSVPVKIWRQGQAMEIALPVHVNQKDRLEGNQYEPPKYFVYAGLVFTPLSRDYLTTFGQNWSAVAGIGLLYELFYKKNAEPEKARKEPIMLSTVLSHPVNANMEIRGRVLVDAINGHRIDSLEDVIQALEEHDDSHHLIEFGERLGFECLDRQDADSANAAIMETYGIQKDRWL
;
A
#
# COMPACT_ATOMS: atom_id res chain seq x y z
N ILE A 1 -14.55 -19.38 21.01
CA ILE A 1 -13.62 -19.57 19.88
C ILE A 1 -13.12 -21.00 19.93
N ASN A 2 -13.27 -21.77 18.87
CA ASN A 2 -12.81 -23.17 18.76
C ASN A 2 -13.26 -24.07 19.96
N GLY A 3 -14.49 -23.90 20.44
CA GLY A 3 -15.02 -24.58 21.59
C GLY A 3 -14.69 -23.96 22.96
N TYR A 4 -13.74 -23.05 23.04
CA TYR A 4 -13.37 -22.35 24.28
C TYR A 4 -14.29 -21.16 24.55
N ALA A 5 -14.75 -21.03 25.79
CA ALA A 5 -15.44 -19.82 26.24
C ALA A 5 -14.44 -18.70 26.46
N VAL A 6 -14.74 -17.52 25.92
CA VAL A 6 -13.88 -16.31 26.06
C VAL A 6 -14.42 -15.47 27.21
N ALA A 7 -13.56 -15.16 28.17
CA ALA A 7 -13.88 -14.29 29.29
C ALA A 7 -13.87 -12.80 28.87
N ALA A 8 -14.37 -11.90 29.72
CA ALA A 8 -14.47 -10.47 29.44
C ALA A 8 -13.09 -9.78 29.24
N ASP A 9 -12.04 -10.37 29.79
CA ASP A 9 -10.64 -9.92 29.63
C ASP A 9 -9.93 -10.54 28.41
N ALA A 10 -10.70 -11.14 27.47
CA ALA A 10 -10.21 -11.84 26.29
C ALA A 10 -9.37 -13.10 26.57
N THR A 11 -9.45 -13.67 27.78
CA THR A 11 -8.77 -14.94 28.11
C THR A 11 -9.67 -16.14 27.89
N ILE A 12 -9.05 -17.32 27.75
CA ILE A 12 -9.67 -18.64 27.71
C ILE A 12 -9.00 -19.57 28.72
N LEU A 13 -9.70 -20.61 29.14
CA LEU A 13 -9.10 -21.68 29.93
C LEU A 13 -8.53 -22.73 28.97
N TYR A 14 -7.22 -22.82 28.86
CA TYR A 14 -6.51 -23.76 28.00
C TYR A 14 -5.61 -24.67 28.86
N GLU A 15 -5.87 -25.98 28.80
CA GLU A 15 -5.14 -26.99 29.63
C GLU A 15 -5.03 -26.62 31.11
N GLY A 16 -6.12 -26.07 31.68
CA GLY A 16 -6.18 -25.66 33.07
C GLY A 16 -5.53 -24.32 33.39
N ASN A 17 -4.96 -23.63 32.42
CA ASN A 17 -4.33 -22.32 32.57
C ASN A 17 -5.15 -21.20 31.88
N GLN A 18 -5.21 -20.05 32.53
CA GLN A 18 -5.81 -18.87 31.94
C GLN A 18 -4.81 -18.20 30.99
N VAL A 19 -5.13 -18.17 29.68
CA VAL A 19 -4.25 -17.68 28.63
C VAL A 19 -5.03 -16.76 27.68
N HIS A 20 -4.34 -15.96 26.91
CA HIS A 20 -4.97 -15.07 25.93
C HIS A 20 -5.72 -15.87 24.85
N GLY A 21 -6.95 -15.46 24.53
CA GLY A 21 -7.85 -16.18 23.60
C GLY A 21 -7.31 -16.40 22.18
N ALA A 22 -6.30 -15.63 21.75
CA ALA A 22 -5.63 -15.82 20.47
C ALA A 22 -5.01 -17.22 20.31
N ILE A 23 -4.67 -17.91 21.42
CA ILE A 23 -4.14 -19.28 21.39
C ILE A 23 -5.14 -20.27 20.73
N ALA A 24 -6.44 -20.01 20.82
CA ALA A 24 -7.44 -20.85 20.15
C ALA A 24 -7.31 -20.85 18.61
N PHE A 25 -6.72 -19.80 18.02
CA PHE A 25 -6.44 -19.72 16.59
C PHE A 25 -5.08 -20.33 16.21
N SER A 26 -4.09 -20.31 17.11
CA SER A 26 -2.74 -20.79 16.82
C SER A 26 -2.65 -22.30 16.56
N GLN A 27 -3.70 -23.04 16.88
CA GLN A 27 -3.81 -24.48 16.60
C GLN A 27 -4.25 -24.77 15.16
N ALA A 28 -4.79 -23.79 14.45
CA ALA A 28 -5.26 -23.95 13.09
C ALA A 28 -4.17 -23.58 12.08
N GLN A 29 -4.11 -24.36 11.00
CA GLN A 29 -3.17 -24.14 9.90
C GLN A 29 -3.79 -23.26 8.81
N HIS A 30 -2.94 -22.71 7.94
CA HIS A 30 -3.39 -21.97 6.76
C HIS A 30 -4.40 -22.80 5.95
N GLY A 31 -5.50 -22.14 5.56
CA GLY A 31 -6.60 -22.77 4.80
C GLY A 31 -7.64 -23.50 5.65
N GLN A 32 -7.40 -23.67 6.94
CA GLN A 32 -8.43 -24.18 7.87
C GLN A 32 -9.36 -23.05 8.34
N SER A 33 -10.50 -23.42 8.90
CA SER A 33 -11.43 -22.46 9.51
C SER A 33 -11.61 -22.78 10.99
N VAL A 34 -11.65 -21.74 11.81
CA VAL A 34 -11.91 -21.82 13.25
C VAL A 34 -13.36 -21.44 13.52
N PRO A 35 -14.17 -22.30 14.15
CA PRO A 35 -15.54 -21.97 14.52
C PRO A 35 -15.56 -20.96 15.67
N VAL A 36 -16.33 -19.88 15.49
CA VAL A 36 -16.49 -18.82 16.48
C VAL A 36 -17.97 -18.58 16.72
N LYS A 37 -18.40 -18.68 17.97
CA LYS A 37 -19.75 -18.27 18.40
C LYS A 37 -19.70 -16.83 18.87
N ILE A 38 -20.53 -16.00 18.27
CA ILE A 38 -20.67 -14.58 18.59
C ILE A 38 -22.11 -14.23 18.93
N TRP A 39 -22.27 -13.14 19.68
CA TRP A 39 -23.57 -12.53 19.93
C TRP A 39 -23.60 -11.18 19.17
N ARG A 40 -24.51 -11.06 18.20
CA ARG A 40 -24.65 -9.84 17.41
C ARG A 40 -26.13 -9.50 17.21
N GLN A 41 -26.51 -8.25 17.44
CA GLN A 41 -27.89 -7.75 17.26
C GLN A 41 -28.95 -8.59 18.00
N GLY A 42 -28.64 -9.02 19.22
CA GLY A 42 -29.57 -9.84 20.03
C GLY A 42 -29.66 -11.31 19.65
N GLN A 43 -28.82 -11.79 18.73
CA GLN A 43 -28.84 -13.18 18.26
C GLN A 43 -27.49 -13.87 18.42
N ALA A 44 -27.51 -15.14 18.78
CA ALA A 44 -26.33 -15.99 18.74
C ALA A 44 -26.09 -16.47 17.30
N MET A 45 -24.84 -16.31 16.84
CA MET A 45 -24.40 -16.73 15.51
C MET A 45 -23.16 -17.59 15.63
N GLU A 46 -23.01 -18.57 14.75
CA GLU A 46 -21.77 -19.32 14.56
C GLU A 46 -21.18 -19.00 13.20
N ILE A 47 -19.91 -18.58 13.18
CA ILE A 47 -19.18 -18.24 11.98
C ILE A 47 -17.91 -19.08 11.90
N ALA A 48 -17.54 -19.51 10.69
CA ALA A 48 -16.27 -20.15 10.42
C ALA A 48 -15.27 -19.10 9.93
N LEU A 49 -14.31 -18.74 10.78
CA LEU A 49 -13.27 -17.78 10.39
C LEU A 49 -12.15 -18.51 9.65
N PRO A 50 -11.88 -18.19 8.38
CA PRO A 50 -10.77 -18.77 7.65
C PRO A 50 -9.44 -18.28 8.25
N VAL A 51 -8.52 -19.22 8.50
CA VAL A 51 -7.18 -18.92 8.98
C VAL A 51 -6.26 -18.78 7.77
N HIS A 52 -5.79 -17.57 7.56
CA HIS A 52 -4.77 -17.26 6.56
C HIS A 52 -3.46 -16.95 7.27
N VAL A 53 -2.35 -17.42 6.71
CA VAL A 53 -1.06 -16.82 7.05
C VAL A 53 -1.16 -15.34 6.69
N ASN A 54 -0.84 -14.47 7.65
CA ASN A 54 -0.74 -13.06 7.35
C ASN A 54 0.24 -12.95 6.18
N GLN A 55 -0.29 -12.69 4.98
CA GLN A 55 0.56 -12.23 3.90
C GLN A 55 1.24 -11.00 4.47
N LYS A 56 2.57 -11.00 4.44
CA LYS A 56 3.40 -9.92 4.93
C LYS A 56 2.77 -8.60 4.49
N ASP A 57 2.06 -7.98 5.41
CA ASP A 57 1.35 -6.75 5.13
C ASP A 57 2.41 -5.65 4.97
N ARG A 58 2.15 -4.69 4.12
CA ARG A 58 2.90 -3.44 3.98
C ARG A 58 3.25 -2.77 5.33
N LEU A 59 2.54 -3.16 6.41
CA LEU A 59 2.75 -2.67 7.78
C LEU A 59 3.91 -3.36 8.52
N GLU A 60 4.21 -4.60 8.19
CA GLU A 60 5.21 -5.41 8.92
C GLU A 60 6.60 -5.34 8.32
N GLY A 61 6.67 -4.90 7.06
CA GLY A 61 7.90 -4.84 6.29
C GLY A 61 8.26 -6.17 5.63
N ASN A 62 9.00 -6.10 4.54
CA ASN A 62 9.49 -7.27 3.80
C ASN A 62 10.90 -7.03 3.26
N GLN A 63 11.87 -6.95 4.15
CA GLN A 63 13.27 -6.63 3.82
C GLN A 63 13.95 -7.68 2.92
N TYR A 64 13.33 -8.84 2.70
CA TYR A 64 13.90 -9.95 1.93
C TYR A 64 13.40 -10.04 0.50
N GLU A 65 12.42 -9.26 0.13
CA GLU A 65 11.89 -9.20 -1.24
C GLU A 65 12.25 -7.85 -1.87
N PRO A 66 12.62 -7.84 -3.17
CA PRO A 66 12.82 -6.58 -3.87
C PRO A 66 11.56 -5.71 -3.79
N PRO A 67 11.70 -4.38 -3.62
CA PRO A 67 10.56 -3.49 -3.60
C PRO A 67 9.88 -3.46 -4.96
N LYS A 68 8.56 -3.47 -4.97
CA LYS A 68 7.78 -3.20 -6.17
C LYS A 68 8.01 -1.77 -6.64
N TYR A 69 8.15 -1.58 -7.94
CA TYR A 69 8.27 -0.24 -8.51
C TYR A 69 7.82 -0.20 -9.97
N PHE A 70 7.53 1.01 -10.44
CA PHE A 70 7.37 1.35 -11.85
C PHE A 70 8.04 2.70 -12.12
N VAL A 71 8.75 2.78 -13.25
CA VAL A 71 9.44 4.01 -13.69
C VAL A 71 8.89 4.44 -15.04
N TYR A 72 8.41 5.67 -15.10
CA TYR A 72 7.92 6.27 -16.33
C TYR A 72 8.35 7.75 -16.41
N ALA A 73 8.99 8.16 -17.50
CA ALA A 73 9.50 9.51 -17.72
C ALA A 73 10.34 10.08 -16.55
N GLY A 74 11.02 9.18 -15.80
CA GLY A 74 11.79 9.51 -14.60
C GLY A 74 11.00 9.54 -13.31
N LEU A 75 9.68 9.44 -13.35
CA LEU A 75 8.84 9.29 -12.17
C LEU A 75 8.96 7.86 -11.65
N VAL A 76 9.31 7.70 -10.37
CA VAL A 76 9.44 6.39 -9.72
C VAL A 76 8.27 6.19 -8.77
N PHE A 77 7.40 5.27 -9.13
CA PHE A 77 6.24 4.89 -8.33
C PHE A 77 6.54 3.63 -7.52
N THR A 78 6.08 3.60 -6.26
CA THR A 78 6.24 2.45 -5.36
C THR A 78 5.08 2.40 -4.36
N PRO A 79 4.67 1.20 -3.90
CA PRO A 79 3.68 1.11 -2.83
C PRO A 79 4.14 1.76 -1.53
N LEU A 80 3.21 2.45 -0.87
CA LEU A 80 3.43 2.94 0.48
C LEU A 80 3.52 1.77 1.45
N SER A 81 4.70 1.59 2.04
CA SER A 81 4.97 0.54 3.02
C SER A 81 5.79 1.08 4.18
N ARG A 82 5.83 0.34 5.28
CA ARG A 82 6.72 0.66 6.40
C ARG A 82 8.18 0.65 5.96
N ASP A 83 8.58 -0.33 5.13
CA ASP A 83 9.96 -0.39 4.61
C ASP A 83 10.32 0.85 3.81
N TYR A 84 9.41 1.33 2.95
CA TYR A 84 9.61 2.58 2.24
C TYR A 84 9.78 3.75 3.22
N LEU A 85 8.91 3.88 4.23
CA LEU A 85 9.01 4.98 5.19
C LEU A 85 10.30 4.92 6.01
N THR A 86 10.82 3.74 6.34
CA THR A 86 12.08 3.59 7.08
C THR A 86 13.30 4.10 6.31
N THR A 87 13.21 4.23 4.97
CA THR A 87 14.27 4.86 4.16
C THR A 87 14.45 6.35 4.46
N PHE A 88 13.48 6.98 5.14
CA PHE A 88 13.59 8.38 5.58
C PHE A 88 14.52 8.58 6.79
N GLY A 89 15.11 7.48 7.32
CA GLY A 89 16.07 7.49 8.41
C GLY A 89 15.48 7.11 9.76
N GLN A 90 16.27 7.26 10.83
CA GLN A 90 15.86 6.82 12.18
C GLN A 90 14.57 7.49 12.68
N ASN A 91 14.34 8.75 12.31
CA ASN A 91 13.16 9.51 12.69
C ASN A 91 12.07 9.50 11.60
N TRP A 92 11.99 8.42 10.81
CA TRP A 92 11.09 8.32 9.66
C TRP A 92 9.64 8.71 9.95
N SER A 93 9.11 8.37 11.13
CA SER A 93 7.72 8.68 11.49
C SER A 93 7.46 10.19 11.62
N ALA A 94 8.45 10.96 12.07
CA ALA A 94 8.33 12.41 12.10
C ALA A 94 8.53 13.04 10.71
N VAL A 95 9.41 12.45 9.89
CA VAL A 95 9.70 12.93 8.53
C VAL A 95 8.58 12.62 7.55
N ALA A 96 7.94 11.46 7.67
CA ALA A 96 6.84 11.03 6.80
C ALA A 96 5.61 11.95 6.87
N GLY A 97 5.42 12.62 8.00
CA GLY A 97 4.24 13.44 8.22
C GLY A 97 2.97 12.63 8.49
N ILE A 98 1.97 13.32 9.05
CA ILE A 98 0.75 12.66 9.55
C ILE A 98 -0.08 12.04 8.43
N GLY A 99 -0.08 12.62 7.23
CA GLY A 99 -0.89 12.13 6.09
C GLY A 99 -0.47 10.73 5.65
N LEU A 100 0.84 10.49 5.46
CA LEU A 100 1.35 9.18 5.07
C LEU A 100 1.17 8.13 6.17
N LEU A 101 1.36 8.53 7.44
CA LEU A 101 1.12 7.66 8.59
C LEU A 101 -0.35 7.27 8.71
N TYR A 102 -1.25 8.23 8.50
CA TYR A 102 -2.69 7.97 8.49
C TYR A 102 -3.09 7.01 7.38
N GLU A 103 -2.64 7.25 6.15
CA GLU A 103 -2.90 6.38 4.99
C GLU A 103 -2.41 4.95 5.23
N LEU A 104 -1.20 4.80 5.81
CA LEU A 104 -0.60 3.49 6.04
C LEU A 104 -1.25 2.71 7.18
N PHE A 105 -1.45 3.36 8.34
CA PHE A 105 -1.76 2.66 9.60
C PHE A 105 -3.24 2.74 10.00
N TYR A 106 -3.96 3.79 9.60
CA TYR A 106 -5.26 4.09 10.18
C TYR A 106 -6.41 4.06 9.18
N LYS A 107 -6.21 4.51 7.96
CA LYS A 107 -7.28 4.75 6.98
C LYS A 107 -8.11 3.50 6.68
N LYS A 108 -7.47 2.34 6.57
CA LYS A 108 -8.15 1.06 6.31
C LYS A 108 -9.21 0.72 7.38
N ASN A 109 -8.95 1.12 8.63
CA ASN A 109 -9.86 0.86 9.75
C ASN A 109 -10.84 2.02 10.00
N ALA A 110 -10.39 3.26 9.78
CA ALA A 110 -11.19 4.46 10.05
C ALA A 110 -12.16 4.79 8.91
N GLU A 111 -11.73 4.57 7.66
CA GLU A 111 -12.48 4.89 6.44
C GLU A 111 -12.35 3.75 5.42
N PRO A 112 -12.87 2.55 5.72
CA PRO A 112 -12.66 1.36 4.88
C PRO A 112 -13.17 1.53 3.44
N GLU A 113 -14.24 2.32 3.25
CA GLU A 113 -14.82 2.62 1.93
C GLU A 113 -13.95 3.52 1.06
N LYS A 114 -13.01 4.25 1.66
CA LYS A 114 -12.05 5.13 0.97
C LYS A 114 -10.64 4.55 0.92
N ALA A 115 -10.41 3.48 1.66
CA ALA A 115 -9.09 2.85 1.73
C ALA A 115 -8.68 2.29 0.38
N ARG A 116 -7.44 2.54 -0.02
CA ARG A 116 -6.84 1.93 -1.20
C ARG A 116 -6.34 0.52 -0.89
N LYS A 117 -6.39 -0.35 -1.87
CA LYS A 117 -5.81 -1.70 -1.76
C LYS A 117 -4.30 -1.60 -1.49
N GLU A 118 -3.61 -0.80 -2.28
CA GLU A 118 -2.17 -0.58 -2.23
C GLU A 118 -1.89 0.91 -2.56
N PRO A 119 -1.88 1.83 -1.57
CA PRO A 119 -1.60 3.24 -1.83
C PRO A 119 -0.23 3.43 -2.48
N ILE A 120 -0.17 4.21 -3.55
CA ILE A 120 1.03 4.41 -4.34
C ILE A 120 1.66 5.77 -4.06
N MET A 121 2.97 5.77 -3.92
CA MET A 121 3.81 6.94 -3.76
C MET A 121 4.51 7.30 -5.07
N LEU A 122 4.58 8.57 -5.41
CA LEU A 122 5.69 9.08 -6.18
C LEU A 122 6.90 9.15 -5.23
N SER A 123 7.82 8.21 -5.36
CA SER A 123 8.97 8.07 -4.47
C SER A 123 10.01 9.17 -4.73
N THR A 124 10.36 9.36 -5.99
CA THR A 124 11.32 10.35 -6.47
C THR A 124 11.10 10.64 -7.95
N VAL A 125 11.70 11.71 -8.43
CA VAL A 125 11.78 12.05 -9.87
C VAL A 125 13.24 12.05 -10.28
N LEU A 126 13.60 11.15 -11.19
CA LEU A 126 14.91 11.10 -11.84
C LEU A 126 15.00 12.25 -12.83
N SER A 127 15.96 13.14 -12.64
CA SER A 127 16.04 14.40 -13.38
C SER A 127 16.28 14.19 -14.88
N HIS A 128 15.42 14.76 -15.71
CA HIS A 128 15.55 14.80 -17.17
C HIS A 128 14.84 16.06 -17.69
N PRO A 129 15.20 16.60 -18.88
CA PRO A 129 14.48 17.75 -19.45
C PRO A 129 12.97 17.61 -19.51
N VAL A 130 12.45 16.39 -19.76
CA VAL A 130 11.00 16.13 -19.85
C VAL A 130 10.24 16.41 -18.55
N ASN A 131 10.90 16.27 -17.41
CA ASN A 131 10.29 16.48 -16.09
C ASN A 131 10.89 17.69 -15.34
N ALA A 132 11.63 18.56 -16.06
CA ALA A 132 12.34 19.69 -15.45
C ALA A 132 11.40 20.71 -14.80
N ASN A 133 10.20 20.87 -15.36
CA ASN A 133 9.21 21.86 -14.91
C ASN A 133 8.33 21.37 -13.76
N MET A 134 8.44 20.10 -13.35
CA MET A 134 7.69 19.58 -12.21
C MET A 134 8.17 20.23 -10.91
N GLU A 135 7.23 20.64 -10.08
CA GLU A 135 7.50 21.18 -8.73
C GLU A 135 7.55 20.05 -7.70
N ILE A 136 6.72 19.04 -7.87
CA ILE A 136 6.63 17.87 -6.97
C ILE A 136 7.71 16.86 -7.35
N ARG A 137 8.66 16.63 -6.43
CA ARG A 137 9.85 15.80 -6.67
C ARG A 137 9.84 14.44 -5.96
N GLY A 138 8.76 14.11 -5.28
CA GLY A 138 8.58 12.81 -4.63
C GLY A 138 8.16 12.86 -3.17
N ARG A 139 8.07 11.70 -2.56
CA ARG A 139 7.57 11.45 -1.19
C ARG A 139 6.11 11.86 -0.98
N VAL A 140 5.31 11.75 -2.02
CA VAL A 140 3.89 12.13 -2.01
C VAL A 140 3.02 10.98 -2.48
N LEU A 141 1.80 10.91 -1.96
CA LEU A 141 0.77 9.98 -2.42
C LEU A 141 0.23 10.39 -3.78
N VAL A 142 0.08 9.43 -4.67
CA VAL A 142 -0.63 9.60 -5.94
C VAL A 142 -2.10 9.31 -5.71
N ASP A 143 -2.97 10.27 -6.05
CA ASP A 143 -4.42 10.12 -5.89
C ASP A 143 -5.07 9.61 -7.16
N ALA A 144 -4.78 10.26 -8.29
CA ALA A 144 -5.30 9.89 -9.58
C ALA A 144 -4.27 10.14 -10.68
N ILE A 145 -4.40 9.43 -11.78
CA ILE A 145 -3.66 9.66 -13.02
C ILE A 145 -4.67 9.67 -14.17
N ASN A 146 -4.66 10.73 -14.98
CA ASN A 146 -5.56 10.89 -16.12
C ASN A 146 -7.04 10.73 -15.74
N GLY A 147 -7.42 11.20 -14.55
CA GLY A 147 -8.77 11.07 -13.99
C GLY A 147 -9.12 9.67 -13.42
N HIS A 148 -8.21 8.71 -13.49
CA HIS A 148 -8.37 7.39 -12.89
C HIS A 148 -7.80 7.36 -11.49
N ARG A 149 -8.62 7.02 -10.49
CA ARG A 149 -8.17 6.83 -9.11
C ARG A 149 -7.16 5.68 -9.04
N ILE A 150 -6.06 5.89 -8.33
CA ILE A 150 -5.00 4.90 -8.16
C ILE A 150 -5.20 4.12 -6.86
N ASP A 151 -5.48 2.85 -6.97
CA ASP A 151 -5.65 1.91 -5.86
C ASP A 151 -4.54 0.85 -5.78
N SER A 152 -3.72 0.71 -6.85
CA SER A 152 -2.61 -0.23 -6.95
C SER A 152 -1.51 0.26 -7.91
N LEU A 153 -0.36 -0.43 -7.94
CA LEU A 153 0.71 -0.13 -8.89
C LEU A 153 0.31 -0.47 -10.33
N GLU A 154 -0.50 -1.49 -10.48
CA GLU A 154 -1.08 -1.88 -11.76
C GLU A 154 -1.96 -0.77 -12.36
N ASP A 155 -2.72 -0.04 -11.52
CA ASP A 155 -3.55 1.09 -11.97
C ASP A 155 -2.68 2.24 -12.49
N VAL A 156 -1.52 2.49 -11.88
CA VAL A 156 -0.55 3.50 -12.39
C VAL A 156 -0.08 3.14 -13.78
N ILE A 157 0.31 1.87 -13.98
CA ILE A 157 0.79 1.37 -15.27
C ILE A 157 -0.31 1.51 -16.32
N GLN A 158 -1.51 1.03 -16.01
CA GLN A 158 -2.64 1.10 -16.92
C GLN A 158 -3.01 2.54 -17.26
N ALA A 159 -3.08 3.43 -16.28
CA ALA A 159 -3.45 4.83 -16.50
C ALA A 159 -2.43 5.60 -17.35
N LEU A 160 -1.16 5.20 -17.35
CA LEU A 160 -0.11 5.82 -18.16
C LEU A 160 0.03 5.16 -19.55
N GLU A 161 -0.04 3.84 -19.64
CA GLU A 161 0.17 3.12 -20.89
C GLU A 161 -1.05 3.11 -21.82
N GLU A 162 -2.29 3.12 -21.27
CA GLU A 162 -3.52 3.04 -22.06
C GLU A 162 -4.14 4.42 -22.37
N HIS A 163 -3.48 5.53 -21.96
CA HIS A 163 -3.98 6.88 -22.16
C HIS A 163 -3.61 7.44 -23.53
N ASP A 164 -4.60 7.92 -24.27
CA ASP A 164 -4.44 8.39 -25.66
C ASP A 164 -4.36 9.92 -25.83
N ASP A 165 -4.64 10.69 -24.77
CA ASP A 165 -4.54 12.15 -24.83
C ASP A 165 -3.09 12.64 -24.93
N SER A 166 -2.92 13.90 -25.28
CA SER A 166 -1.59 14.50 -25.51
C SER A 166 -0.75 14.70 -24.23
N HIS A 167 -1.38 14.68 -23.06
CA HIS A 167 -0.72 14.94 -21.79
C HIS A 167 -1.15 13.93 -20.73
N HIS A 168 -0.24 13.58 -19.85
CA HIS A 168 -0.56 12.91 -18.60
C HIS A 168 -0.78 13.92 -17.49
N LEU A 169 -1.89 13.77 -16.78
CA LEU A 169 -2.22 14.52 -15.58
C LEU A 169 -2.06 13.61 -14.36
N ILE A 170 -1.18 13.98 -13.43
CA ILE A 170 -0.91 13.20 -12.21
C ILE A 170 -1.33 14.04 -11.02
N GLU A 171 -2.29 13.56 -10.28
CA GLU A 171 -2.88 14.26 -9.13
C GLU A 171 -2.34 13.68 -7.82
N PHE A 172 -2.00 14.55 -6.89
CA PHE A 172 -1.41 14.19 -5.61
C PHE A 172 -2.31 14.66 -4.46
N GLY A 173 -2.37 13.88 -3.40
CA GLY A 173 -3.18 14.04 -2.20
C GLY A 173 -3.81 15.40 -1.94
N GLU A 174 -4.94 15.42 -1.31
CA GLU A 174 -6.01 16.44 -1.20
C GLU A 174 -5.62 17.94 -1.25
N ARG A 175 -4.33 18.30 -1.23
CA ARG A 175 -3.86 19.71 -1.20
C ARG A 175 -2.55 19.96 -1.93
N LEU A 176 -1.97 18.95 -2.54
CA LEU A 176 -0.64 19.07 -3.15
C LEU A 176 -0.70 19.50 -4.63
N GLY A 177 -1.90 19.44 -5.24
CA GLY A 177 -2.08 19.81 -6.63
C GLY A 177 -1.80 18.67 -7.61
N PHE A 178 -1.38 19.04 -8.80
CA PHE A 178 -1.14 18.10 -9.89
C PHE A 178 0.11 18.49 -10.67
N GLU A 179 0.66 17.52 -11.40
CA GLU A 179 1.72 17.72 -12.41
C GLU A 179 1.20 17.28 -13.78
N CYS A 180 1.73 17.91 -14.81
CA CYS A 180 1.36 17.62 -16.19
C CYS A 180 2.62 17.34 -17.01
N LEU A 181 2.61 16.24 -17.76
CA LEU A 181 3.68 15.84 -18.67
C LEU A 181 3.13 15.69 -20.08
N ASP A 182 3.88 16.20 -21.08
CA ASP A 182 3.60 15.85 -22.47
C ASP A 182 3.85 14.36 -22.67
N ARG A 183 2.84 13.63 -23.19
CA ARG A 183 2.90 12.19 -23.35
C ARG A 183 3.95 11.74 -24.34
N GLN A 184 4.02 12.40 -25.51
CA GLN A 184 4.96 12.02 -26.57
C GLN A 184 6.40 12.24 -26.14
N ASP A 185 6.68 13.34 -25.47
CA ASP A 185 7.99 13.63 -24.91
C ASP A 185 8.36 12.66 -23.78
N ALA A 186 7.40 12.30 -22.91
CA ALA A 186 7.58 11.35 -21.83
C ALA A 186 7.90 9.93 -22.36
N ASP A 187 7.13 9.44 -23.32
CA ASP A 187 7.35 8.13 -23.97
C ASP A 187 8.74 8.09 -24.63
N SER A 188 9.10 9.15 -25.34
CA SER A 188 10.37 9.24 -26.07
C SER A 188 11.58 9.31 -25.13
N ALA A 189 11.42 9.94 -23.95
CA ALA A 189 12.50 10.11 -22.98
C ALA A 189 12.77 8.86 -22.13
N ASN A 190 11.80 7.97 -22.02
CA ASN A 190 11.87 6.87 -21.05
C ASN A 190 13.11 5.99 -21.22
N ALA A 191 13.45 5.59 -22.45
CA ALA A 191 14.62 4.76 -22.72
C ALA A 191 15.94 5.46 -22.34
N ALA A 192 16.09 6.75 -22.66
CA ALA A 192 17.29 7.52 -22.34
C ALA A 192 17.45 7.72 -20.82
N ILE A 193 16.35 7.90 -20.10
CA ILE A 193 16.34 7.98 -18.63
C ILE A 193 16.80 6.66 -18.03
N MET A 194 16.23 5.55 -18.48
CA MET A 194 16.58 4.20 -18.03
C MET A 194 18.08 3.93 -18.21
N GLU A 195 18.65 4.27 -19.37
CA GLU A 195 20.06 4.13 -19.67
C GLU A 195 20.91 5.02 -18.75
N THR A 196 20.54 6.30 -18.61
CA THR A 196 21.29 7.28 -17.80
C THR A 196 21.40 6.86 -16.34
N TYR A 197 20.34 6.29 -15.78
CA TYR A 197 20.29 5.86 -14.38
C TYR A 197 20.60 4.38 -14.16
N GLY A 198 20.98 3.64 -15.21
CA GLY A 198 21.36 2.22 -15.14
C GLY A 198 20.20 1.30 -14.74
N ILE A 199 18.98 1.67 -15.07
CA ILE A 199 17.77 0.91 -14.75
C ILE A 199 17.54 -0.13 -15.85
N GLN A 200 17.63 -1.41 -15.50
CA GLN A 200 17.52 -2.50 -16.48
C GLN A 200 16.07 -2.84 -16.84
N LYS A 201 15.14 -2.62 -15.92
CA LYS A 201 13.70 -2.87 -16.10
C LYS A 201 12.92 -1.68 -15.57
N ASP A 202 11.91 -1.27 -16.32
CA ASP A 202 11.03 -0.16 -15.93
C ASP A 202 10.12 -0.53 -14.73
N ARG A 203 9.93 -1.82 -14.46
CA ARG A 203 9.02 -2.30 -13.40
C ARG A 203 9.47 -3.57 -12.72
N TRP A 204 9.02 -3.71 -11.48
CA TRP A 204 9.03 -4.93 -10.68
C TRP A 204 7.71 -5.01 -9.89
N LEU A 205 6.91 -6.05 -10.12
CA LEU A 205 5.55 -6.22 -9.57
C LEU A 205 5.46 -7.37 -8.56
#